data_4ab16c089f84410fa02753b165111f6d
#
_entry.id   4ab16c089f84410fa02753b165111f6d
#
_cell.length_a   1.000
_cell.length_b   1.000
_cell.length_c   1.000
_cell.angle_alpha   90.00
_cell.angle_beta   90.00
_cell.angle_gamma   90.00
#
_symmetry.space_group_name_H-M   'P 1'
#
loop_
_entity.id
_entity.type
_entity.pdbx_description
1 polymer ?
#
loop_
_entity_poly.entity_id
_entity_poly.type
_entity_poly.pdbx_seq_one_letter_code
_entity_poly.pdbx_strand_id
1 'polypeptide(L)'
;KDPEARNRRISDTEIEQLLVALNYSDDLPITSQRQKVAIAFLIALETAMRQGELGKVKWSDVHLDERYIYLPHTITKTAVSRNVPLSARAVELIQRLDHTKETMLGVSAGVVSTMFRKAVADCGIDDLTFHDSRHEATTRLAGKLQVLDLARVTGHRDIKQLMTYYNKDARELADLL
;
A
#
# COMPACT_ATOMS: atom_id res chain seq x y z
N LYS A 1 4.88 -19.53 -19.66
CA LYS A 1 3.93 -18.40 -19.79
C LYS A 1 4.02 -17.64 -18.48
N ASP A 2 4.48 -16.39 -18.51
CA ASP A 2 4.30 -15.51 -17.35
C ASP A 2 2.79 -15.45 -17.05
N PRO A 3 2.39 -15.60 -15.78
CA PRO A 3 1.01 -15.42 -15.42
C PRO A 3 0.58 -14.02 -15.85
N GLU A 4 -0.55 -13.93 -16.52
CA GLU A 4 -1.15 -12.64 -16.91
C GLU A 4 -1.11 -11.69 -15.71
N ALA A 5 -0.62 -10.48 -15.93
CA ALA A 5 -0.53 -9.49 -14.86
C ALA A 5 -1.93 -9.28 -14.27
N ARG A 6 -2.05 -9.55 -12.96
CA ARG A 6 -3.31 -9.41 -12.24
C ARG A 6 -3.83 -7.97 -12.36
N ASN A 7 -5.05 -7.81 -12.85
CA ASN A 7 -5.68 -6.50 -13.09
C ASN A 7 -6.90 -6.26 -12.16
N ARG A 8 -6.87 -6.81 -10.95
CA ARG A 8 -7.92 -6.67 -9.95
C ARG A 8 -7.87 -5.26 -9.34
N ARG A 9 -8.92 -4.46 -9.55
CA ARG A 9 -9.13 -3.17 -8.91
C ARG A 9 -9.92 -3.37 -7.61
N ILE A 10 -9.79 -2.47 -6.66
CA ILE A 10 -10.52 -2.48 -5.40
C ILE A 10 -11.48 -1.30 -5.40
N SER A 11 -12.79 -1.58 -5.27
CA SER A 11 -13.80 -0.53 -5.19
C SER A 11 -13.83 0.12 -3.80
N ASP A 12 -14.34 1.35 -3.73
CA ASP A 12 -14.50 2.03 -2.45
C ASP A 12 -15.47 1.27 -1.51
N THR A 13 -16.51 0.63 -2.08
CA THR A 13 -17.44 -0.23 -1.32
C THR A 13 -16.72 -1.43 -0.69
N GLU A 14 -15.80 -2.08 -1.42
CA GLU A 14 -15.01 -3.19 -0.87
C GLU A 14 -14.05 -2.70 0.23
N ILE A 15 -13.47 -1.52 0.07
CA ILE A 15 -12.64 -0.90 1.11
C ILE A 15 -13.46 -0.69 2.38
N GLU A 16 -14.64 -0.07 2.28
CA GLU A 16 -15.54 0.16 3.41
C GLU A 16 -15.94 -1.14 4.11
N GLN A 17 -16.35 -2.16 3.35
CA GLN A 17 -16.69 -3.49 3.90
C GLN A 17 -15.52 -4.11 4.67
N LEU A 18 -14.31 -4.05 4.12
CA LEU A 18 -13.11 -4.56 4.77
C LEU A 18 -12.79 -3.80 6.06
N LEU A 19 -12.93 -2.47 6.08
CA LEU A 19 -12.71 -1.68 7.28
C LEU A 19 -13.70 -2.04 8.38
N VAL A 20 -14.97 -2.26 8.05
CA VAL A 20 -15.98 -2.74 9.00
C VAL A 20 -15.60 -4.13 9.53
N ALA A 21 -15.25 -5.09 8.67
CA ALA A 21 -14.85 -6.44 9.06
C ALA A 21 -13.59 -6.45 9.94
N LEU A 22 -12.69 -5.48 9.73
CA LEU A 22 -11.48 -5.28 10.54
C LEU A 22 -11.72 -4.42 11.80
N ASN A 23 -12.98 -4.05 12.06
CA ASN A 23 -13.39 -3.22 13.21
C ASN A 23 -12.62 -1.89 13.28
N TYR A 24 -12.48 -1.23 12.14
CA TYR A 24 -11.74 0.03 12.00
C TYR A 24 -12.68 1.19 11.67
N SER A 25 -12.45 2.30 12.38
CA SER A 25 -12.98 3.62 12.07
C SER A 25 -11.94 4.67 12.48
N ASP A 26 -11.97 5.83 11.84
CA ASP A 26 -11.07 6.95 12.18
C ASP A 26 -11.30 7.48 13.60
N ASP A 27 -12.47 7.29 14.16
CA ASP A 27 -12.83 7.77 15.50
C ASP A 27 -12.45 6.77 16.63
N LEU A 28 -12.09 5.53 16.28
CA LEU A 28 -11.79 4.49 17.25
C LEU A 28 -10.29 4.42 17.58
N PRO A 29 -9.91 4.21 18.84
CA PRO A 29 -8.51 3.95 19.19
C PRO A 29 -8.03 2.61 18.60
N ILE A 30 -6.75 2.52 18.28
CA ILE A 30 -6.14 1.31 17.72
C ILE A 30 -5.67 0.41 18.87
N THR A 31 -6.48 -0.59 19.21
CA THR A 31 -6.25 -1.50 20.35
C THR A 31 -6.06 -2.95 19.93
N SER A 32 -6.49 -3.33 18.72
CA SER A 32 -6.48 -4.71 18.25
C SER A 32 -5.57 -4.94 17.04
N GLN A 33 -5.17 -6.19 16.84
CA GLN A 33 -4.43 -6.58 15.62
C GLN A 33 -5.26 -6.39 14.35
N ARG A 34 -6.58 -6.58 14.41
CA ARG A 34 -7.48 -6.35 13.26
C ARG A 34 -7.41 -4.90 12.79
N GLN A 35 -7.49 -3.95 13.71
CA GLN A 35 -7.39 -2.52 13.39
C GLN A 35 -6.01 -2.16 12.83
N LYS A 36 -4.92 -2.77 13.33
CA LYS A 36 -3.57 -2.61 12.76
C LYS A 36 -3.49 -3.15 11.32
N VAL A 37 -4.19 -4.24 11.01
CA VAL A 37 -4.29 -4.77 9.65
C VAL A 37 -5.06 -3.82 8.73
N ALA A 38 -6.13 -3.19 9.23
CA ALA A 38 -6.85 -2.14 8.48
C ALA A 38 -5.93 -0.95 8.18
N ILE A 39 -5.17 -0.46 9.16
CA ILE A 39 -4.18 0.60 8.93
C ILE A 39 -3.10 0.17 7.93
N ALA A 40 -2.59 -1.06 8.03
CA ALA A 40 -1.62 -1.58 7.06
C ALA A 40 -2.18 -1.58 5.63
N PHE A 41 -3.45 -1.97 5.46
CA PHE A 41 -4.14 -1.95 4.19
C PHE A 41 -4.32 -0.52 3.66
N LEU A 42 -4.76 0.42 4.50
CA LEU A 42 -4.90 1.82 4.11
C LEU A 42 -3.55 2.46 3.74
N ILE A 43 -2.49 2.20 4.52
CA ILE A 43 -1.14 2.67 4.17
C ILE A 43 -0.67 2.06 2.84
N ALA A 44 -0.98 0.77 2.58
CA ALA A 44 -0.64 0.14 1.30
C ALA A 44 -1.36 0.80 0.11
N LEU A 45 -2.63 1.21 0.28
CA LEU A 45 -3.40 1.96 -0.72
C LEU A 45 -2.82 3.36 -0.99
N GLU A 46 -2.22 4.00 0.01
CA GLU A 46 -1.60 5.33 -0.13
C GLU A 46 -0.18 5.28 -0.72
N THR A 47 0.58 4.23 -0.44
CA THR A 47 2.03 4.18 -0.66
C THR A 47 2.49 3.16 -1.70
N ALA A 48 1.63 2.25 -2.11
CA ALA A 48 1.97 1.08 -2.91
C ALA A 48 3.06 0.17 -2.28
N MET A 49 3.31 0.25 -0.96
CA MET A 49 4.26 -0.62 -0.26
C MET A 49 3.79 -2.07 -0.29
N ARG A 50 4.76 -2.98 -0.35
CA ARG A 50 4.47 -4.42 -0.24
C ARG A 50 4.16 -4.80 1.20
N GLN A 51 3.29 -5.77 1.40
CA GLN A 51 2.94 -6.32 2.71
C GLN A 51 4.18 -6.71 3.54
N GLY A 52 5.14 -7.38 2.90
CA GLY A 52 6.38 -7.80 3.55
C GLY A 52 7.30 -6.63 3.95
N GLU A 53 7.23 -5.50 3.25
CA GLU A 53 7.93 -4.27 3.60
C GLU A 53 7.25 -3.63 4.81
N LEU A 54 5.92 -3.44 4.75
CA LEU A 54 5.13 -2.86 5.85
C LEU A 54 5.33 -3.56 7.19
N GLY A 55 5.35 -4.90 7.20
CA GLY A 55 5.56 -5.69 8.42
C GLY A 55 6.97 -5.62 9.01
N LYS A 56 7.94 -5.04 8.29
CA LYS A 56 9.35 -4.97 8.71
C LYS A 56 9.86 -3.55 8.93
N VAL A 57 9.11 -2.51 8.55
CA VAL A 57 9.50 -1.11 8.78
C VAL A 57 9.69 -0.88 10.27
N LYS A 58 10.83 -0.33 10.66
CA LYS A 58 11.11 0.11 12.03
C LYS A 58 10.75 1.58 12.20
N TRP A 59 10.44 1.99 13.42
CA TRP A 59 10.20 3.41 13.71
C TRP A 59 11.40 4.30 13.38
N SER A 60 12.63 3.78 13.50
CA SER A 60 13.85 4.49 13.08
C SER A 60 13.91 4.85 11.60
N ASP A 61 13.11 4.16 10.76
CA ASP A 61 13.05 4.37 9.32
C ASP A 61 11.85 5.26 8.91
N VAL A 62 11.04 5.72 9.88
CA VAL A 62 9.85 6.53 9.65
C VAL A 62 10.13 8.00 9.95
N HIS A 63 10.09 8.84 8.94
CA HIS A 63 10.38 10.28 9.00
C HIS A 63 9.10 11.08 8.74
N LEU A 64 8.25 11.23 9.77
CA LEU A 64 6.92 11.86 9.62
C LEU A 64 7.00 13.34 9.28
N ASP A 65 7.95 14.07 9.86
CA ASP A 65 8.13 15.50 9.62
C ASP A 65 8.56 15.79 8.18
N GLU A 66 9.38 14.90 7.60
CA GLU A 66 9.82 14.95 6.21
C GLU A 66 8.89 14.18 5.25
N ARG A 67 7.88 13.49 5.79
CA ARG A 67 6.85 12.73 5.08
C ARG A 67 7.40 11.64 4.16
N TYR A 68 8.29 10.79 4.68
CA TYR A 68 8.71 9.58 3.98
C TYR A 68 9.03 8.42 4.93
N ILE A 69 9.05 7.21 4.38
CA ILE A 69 9.60 6.00 5.02
C ILE A 69 10.82 5.57 4.22
N TYR A 70 11.95 5.39 4.89
CA TYR A 70 13.12 4.76 4.29
C TYR A 70 12.97 3.24 4.33
N LEU A 71 13.09 2.60 3.17
CA LEU A 71 13.09 1.14 3.05
C LEU A 71 14.51 0.67 2.75
N PRO A 72 15.25 0.10 3.72
CA PRO A 72 16.57 -0.44 3.49
C PRO A 72 16.51 -1.65 2.55
N HIS A 73 17.59 -1.88 1.79
CA HIS A 73 17.67 -2.98 0.82
C HIS A 73 17.38 -4.36 1.44
N THR A 74 17.63 -4.53 2.74
CA THR A 74 17.44 -5.79 3.48
C THR A 74 15.98 -6.22 3.60
N ILE A 75 15.04 -5.28 3.52
CA ILE A 75 13.60 -5.58 3.62
C ILE A 75 12.86 -5.48 2.28
N THR A 76 13.50 -4.98 1.23
CA THR A 76 12.90 -4.83 -0.09
C THR A 76 13.08 -6.11 -0.93
N LYS A 77 12.05 -6.51 -1.68
CA LYS A 77 12.12 -7.68 -2.57
C LYS A 77 13.21 -7.56 -3.65
N THR A 78 13.50 -6.33 -4.07
CA THR A 78 14.45 -6.05 -5.16
C THR A 78 15.87 -5.80 -4.67
N ALA A 79 16.14 -5.90 -3.36
CA ALA A 79 17.41 -5.59 -2.71
C ALA A 79 17.95 -4.18 -3.07
N VAL A 80 17.05 -3.22 -3.29
CA VAL A 80 17.38 -1.80 -3.52
C VAL A 80 16.63 -0.98 -2.49
N SER A 81 17.37 -0.13 -1.77
CA SER A 81 16.76 0.82 -0.83
C SER A 81 16.01 1.91 -1.58
N ARG A 82 14.96 2.44 -0.95
CA ARG A 82 14.22 3.59 -1.48
C ARG A 82 13.51 4.36 -0.38
N ASN A 83 13.21 5.62 -0.68
CA ASN A 83 12.30 6.43 0.12
C ASN A 83 10.89 6.34 -0.47
N VAL A 84 9.91 6.07 0.39
CA VAL A 84 8.50 6.04 0.04
C VAL A 84 7.84 7.31 0.58
N PRO A 85 7.41 8.24 -0.27
CA PRO A 85 6.75 9.47 0.17
C PRO A 85 5.39 9.15 0.80
N LEU A 86 5.01 9.95 1.78
CA LEU A 86 3.76 9.81 2.52
C LEU A 86 2.79 10.95 2.16
N SER A 87 1.58 10.59 1.77
CA SER A 87 0.46 11.54 1.72
C SER A 87 0.11 12.03 3.13
N ALA A 88 -0.63 13.13 3.25
CA ALA A 88 -1.15 13.58 4.55
C ALA A 88 -1.94 12.46 5.24
N ARG A 89 -2.77 11.73 4.48
CA ARG A 89 -3.54 10.60 5.00
C ARG A 89 -2.65 9.48 5.53
N ALA A 90 -1.57 9.13 4.83
CA ALA A 90 -0.63 8.12 5.30
C ALA A 90 0.05 8.54 6.61
N VAL A 91 0.42 9.81 6.74
CA VAL A 91 0.97 10.37 8.00
C VAL A 91 -0.01 10.22 9.15
N GLU A 92 -1.28 10.64 8.97
CA GLU A 92 -2.34 10.51 9.97
C GLU A 92 -2.51 9.05 10.44
N LEU A 93 -2.55 8.11 9.49
CA LEU A 93 -2.69 6.68 9.79
C LEU A 93 -1.52 6.15 10.62
N ILE A 94 -0.29 6.53 10.26
CA ILE A 94 0.92 6.10 10.96
C ILE A 94 0.99 6.69 12.37
N GLN A 95 0.60 7.95 12.56
CA GLN A 95 0.57 8.60 13.88
C GLN A 95 -0.35 7.92 14.89
N ARG A 96 -1.34 7.14 14.42
CA ARG A 96 -2.27 6.38 15.28
C ARG A 96 -1.68 5.06 15.80
N LEU A 97 -0.54 4.62 15.27
CA LEU A 97 0.10 3.37 15.67
C LEU A 97 0.90 3.53 16.97
N ASP A 98 1.14 2.39 17.64
CA ASP A 98 1.85 2.33 18.92
C ASP A 98 3.37 2.48 18.73
N HIS A 99 3.90 3.65 19.03
CA HIS A 99 5.32 4.00 18.93
C HIS A 99 6.22 3.26 19.94
N THR A 100 5.66 2.52 20.89
CA THR A 100 6.45 1.73 21.86
C THR A 100 6.96 0.40 21.26
N LYS A 101 6.49 0.02 20.09
CA LYS A 101 6.92 -1.19 19.39
C LYS A 101 8.18 -0.93 18.56
N GLU A 102 8.97 -1.97 18.31
CA GLU A 102 10.16 -1.87 17.46
C GLU A 102 9.78 -1.57 15.99
N THR A 103 8.76 -2.26 15.49
CA THR A 103 8.26 -2.09 14.12
C THR A 103 7.03 -1.17 14.10
N MET A 104 6.89 -0.40 13.04
CA MET A 104 5.81 0.57 12.83
C MET A 104 4.42 -0.04 13.03
N LEU A 105 4.13 -1.18 12.43
CA LEU A 105 2.83 -1.84 12.56
C LEU A 105 2.68 -2.60 13.90
N GLY A 106 3.77 -3.03 14.52
CA GLY A 106 3.74 -3.90 15.69
C GLY A 106 3.04 -5.25 15.46
N VAL A 107 2.90 -5.67 14.19
CA VAL A 107 2.38 -6.97 13.74
C VAL A 107 3.19 -7.46 12.54
N SER A 108 3.37 -8.78 12.43
CA SER A 108 4.11 -9.37 11.33
C SER A 108 3.31 -9.40 10.01
N ALA A 109 4.02 -9.50 8.88
CA ALA A 109 3.39 -9.67 7.57
C ALA A 109 2.49 -10.93 7.52
N GLY A 110 2.84 -12.00 8.24
CA GLY A 110 2.02 -13.22 8.33
C GLY A 110 0.67 -12.96 9.01
N VAL A 111 0.66 -12.18 10.09
CA VAL A 111 -0.58 -11.75 10.76
C VAL A 111 -1.43 -10.90 9.83
N VAL A 112 -0.81 -9.93 9.13
CA VAL A 112 -1.51 -9.10 8.14
C VAL A 112 -2.16 -9.98 7.06
N SER A 113 -1.41 -10.93 6.48
CA SER A 113 -1.93 -11.85 5.45
C SER A 113 -3.13 -12.66 5.92
N THR A 114 -2.99 -13.29 7.09
CA THR A 114 -4.02 -14.19 7.62
C THR A 114 -5.30 -13.45 7.98
N MET A 115 -5.17 -12.32 8.67
CA MET A 115 -6.35 -11.55 9.11
C MET A 115 -7.03 -10.83 7.95
N PHE A 116 -6.27 -10.31 6.97
CA PHE A 116 -6.84 -9.70 5.78
C PHE A 116 -7.63 -10.72 4.95
N ARG A 117 -7.06 -11.90 4.69
CA ARG A 117 -7.75 -12.98 3.99
C ARG A 117 -9.04 -13.40 4.69
N LYS A 118 -9.02 -13.45 6.04
CA LYS A 118 -10.24 -13.75 6.81
C LYS A 118 -11.29 -12.65 6.64
N ALA A 119 -10.89 -11.37 6.72
CA ALA A 119 -11.81 -10.24 6.50
C ALA A 119 -12.43 -10.28 5.09
N VAL A 120 -11.64 -10.57 4.06
CA VAL A 120 -12.12 -10.74 2.67
C VAL A 120 -13.19 -11.84 2.61
N ALA A 121 -12.94 -13.00 3.23
CA ALA A 121 -13.89 -14.10 3.28
C ALA A 121 -15.16 -13.75 4.07
N ASP A 122 -15.02 -13.08 5.22
CA ASP A 122 -16.13 -12.62 6.06
C ASP A 122 -17.04 -11.62 5.32
N CYS A 123 -16.48 -10.84 4.37
CA CYS A 123 -17.22 -9.91 3.51
C CYS A 123 -17.84 -10.56 2.28
N GLY A 124 -17.53 -11.82 1.97
CA GLY A 124 -17.96 -12.49 0.74
C GLY A 124 -17.35 -11.86 -0.52
N ILE A 125 -16.17 -11.23 -0.41
CA ILE A 125 -15.48 -10.63 -1.55
C ILE A 125 -14.66 -11.69 -2.26
N ASP A 126 -14.93 -11.88 -3.55
CA ASP A 126 -14.21 -12.86 -4.35
C ASP A 126 -12.89 -12.30 -4.90
N ASP A 127 -11.90 -13.19 -5.00
CA ASP A 127 -10.63 -12.97 -5.68
C ASP A 127 -9.92 -11.66 -5.26
N LEU A 128 -9.88 -11.35 -3.95
CA LEU A 128 -9.16 -10.22 -3.41
C LEU A 128 -8.03 -10.67 -2.47
N THR A 129 -6.84 -10.16 -2.70
CA THR A 129 -5.65 -10.37 -1.87
C THR A 129 -5.10 -9.05 -1.35
N PHE A 130 -4.28 -9.09 -0.29
CA PHE A 130 -3.61 -7.88 0.18
C PHE A 130 -2.70 -7.26 -0.90
N HIS A 131 -2.15 -8.06 -1.81
CA HIS A 131 -1.30 -7.56 -2.90
C HIS A 131 -2.05 -6.65 -3.87
N ASP A 132 -3.36 -6.82 -4.01
CA ASP A 132 -4.19 -5.99 -4.88
C ASP A 132 -4.26 -4.53 -4.39
N SER A 133 -4.02 -4.27 -3.08
CA SER A 133 -3.87 -2.90 -2.56
C SER A 133 -2.71 -2.17 -3.23
N ARG A 134 -1.61 -2.87 -3.52
CA ARG A 134 -0.47 -2.27 -4.23
C ARG A 134 -0.81 -1.98 -5.69
N HIS A 135 -1.55 -2.88 -6.36
CA HIS A 135 -2.02 -2.64 -7.73
C HIS A 135 -2.94 -1.41 -7.77
N GLU A 136 -3.90 -1.34 -6.87
CA GLU A 136 -4.82 -0.21 -6.73
C GLU A 136 -4.07 1.10 -6.45
N ALA A 137 -3.14 1.09 -5.49
CA ALA A 137 -2.30 2.25 -5.16
C ALA A 137 -1.45 2.69 -6.35
N THR A 138 -0.82 1.76 -7.07
CA THR A 138 -0.01 2.07 -8.25
C THR A 138 -0.85 2.74 -9.33
N THR A 139 -2.08 2.25 -9.55
CA THR A 139 -3.02 2.88 -10.50
C THR A 139 -3.40 4.31 -10.08
N ARG A 140 -3.71 4.53 -8.79
CA ARG A 140 -4.03 5.87 -8.26
C ARG A 140 -2.85 6.83 -8.37
N LEU A 141 -1.64 6.35 -8.07
CA LEU A 141 -0.42 7.14 -8.16
C LEU A 141 -0.01 7.44 -9.61
N ALA A 142 -0.27 6.54 -10.56
CA ALA A 142 -0.02 6.78 -12.00
C ALA A 142 -0.82 7.96 -12.55
N GLY A 143 -2.00 8.24 -11.98
CA GLY A 143 -2.78 9.45 -12.30
C GLY A 143 -2.17 10.76 -11.79
N LYS A 144 -1.18 10.69 -10.90
CA LYS A 144 -0.56 11.86 -10.21
C LYS A 144 0.93 12.02 -10.51
N LEU A 145 1.63 10.94 -10.80
CA LEU A 145 3.08 10.89 -10.96
C LEU A 145 3.46 10.52 -12.39
N GLN A 146 4.58 11.03 -12.86
CA GLN A 146 5.19 10.55 -14.10
C GLN A 146 5.80 9.16 -13.88
N VAL A 147 5.99 8.40 -14.97
CA VAL A 147 6.41 6.99 -14.92
C VAL A 147 7.73 6.76 -14.16
N LEU A 148 8.69 7.67 -14.28
CA LEU A 148 9.99 7.56 -13.58
C LEU A 148 9.84 7.77 -12.08
N ASP A 149 9.01 8.71 -11.66
CA ASP A 149 8.75 8.96 -10.23
C ASP A 149 7.93 7.82 -9.64
N LEU A 150 6.94 7.32 -10.37
CA LEU A 150 6.18 6.14 -9.96
C LEU A 150 7.09 4.92 -9.79
N ALA A 151 8.04 4.69 -10.72
CA ALA A 151 9.01 3.61 -10.61
C ALA A 151 9.87 3.72 -9.35
N ARG A 152 10.34 4.93 -9.01
CA ARG A 152 11.11 5.20 -7.79
C ARG A 152 10.31 4.91 -6.52
N VAL A 153 9.08 5.42 -6.44
CA VAL A 153 8.19 5.24 -5.29
C VAL A 153 7.85 3.78 -5.07
N THR A 154 7.42 3.10 -6.12
CA THR A 154 6.97 1.70 -6.04
C THR A 154 8.12 0.69 -6.04
N GLY A 155 9.33 1.09 -6.45
CA GLY A 155 10.50 0.23 -6.55
C GLY A 155 10.43 -0.76 -7.72
N HIS A 156 9.84 -0.37 -8.85
CA HIS A 156 9.90 -1.13 -10.09
C HIS A 156 11.24 -0.87 -10.79
N ARG A 157 11.95 -1.95 -11.12
CA ARG A 157 13.20 -1.88 -11.89
C ARG A 157 12.96 -1.81 -13.39
N ASP A 158 11.93 -2.48 -13.86
CA ASP A 158 11.52 -2.49 -15.25
C ASP A 158 10.29 -1.60 -15.43
N ILE A 159 10.49 -0.49 -16.14
CA ILE A 159 9.44 0.49 -16.44
C ILE A 159 8.32 -0.15 -17.29
N LYS A 160 8.62 -1.19 -18.07
CA LYS A 160 7.61 -1.91 -18.85
C LYS A 160 6.46 -2.43 -17.99
N GLN A 161 6.75 -2.81 -16.73
CA GLN A 161 5.72 -3.24 -15.78
C GLN A 161 4.75 -2.12 -15.40
N LEU A 162 5.13 -0.86 -15.60
CA LEU A 162 4.30 0.31 -15.31
C LEU A 162 3.54 0.83 -16.54
N MET A 163 3.89 0.38 -17.73
CA MET A 163 3.26 0.87 -18.98
C MET A 163 1.74 0.62 -19.01
N THR A 164 1.28 -0.45 -18.34
CA THR A 164 -0.15 -0.75 -18.22
C THR A 164 -0.96 0.32 -17.49
N TYR A 165 -0.30 1.19 -16.71
CA TYR A 165 -0.93 2.29 -15.97
C TYR A 165 -0.92 3.62 -16.74
N TYR A 166 -0.26 3.69 -17.91
CA TYR A 166 -0.09 4.91 -18.71
C TYR A 166 -0.65 4.73 -20.12
N ASN A 167 -1.93 4.37 -20.21
CA ASN A 167 -2.62 4.10 -21.48
C ASN A 167 -3.42 5.33 -21.98
N LYS A 168 -2.76 6.50 -22.07
CA LYS A 168 -3.37 7.69 -22.66
C LYS A 168 -3.56 7.47 -24.16
N ASP A 169 -4.73 7.82 -24.66
CA ASP A 169 -4.99 7.80 -26.10
C ASP A 169 -4.30 8.99 -26.81
N ALA A 170 -4.35 8.98 -28.15
CA ALA A 170 -3.70 10.01 -28.96
C ALA A 170 -4.28 11.41 -28.74
N ARG A 171 -5.55 11.54 -28.35
CA ARG A 171 -6.19 12.83 -28.05
C ARG A 171 -5.68 13.40 -26.74
N GLU A 172 -5.68 12.56 -25.68
CA GLU A 172 -5.13 12.94 -24.38
C GLU A 172 -3.65 13.34 -24.48
N LEU A 173 -2.89 12.74 -25.40
CA LEU A 173 -1.50 13.12 -25.65
C LEU A 173 -1.41 14.42 -26.44
N ALA A 174 -2.30 14.65 -27.41
CA ALA A 174 -2.33 15.89 -28.19
C ALA A 174 -2.64 17.11 -27.31
N ASP A 175 -3.48 16.95 -26.28
CA ASP A 175 -3.81 18.01 -25.32
C ASP A 175 -2.62 18.43 -24.43
N LEU A 176 -1.51 17.67 -24.45
CA LEU A 176 -0.27 17.97 -23.73
C LEU A 176 0.78 18.70 -24.59
N LEU A 177 0.58 18.78 -25.92
CA LEU A 177 1.49 19.40 -26.88
C LEU A 177 1.10 20.86 -27.19
#